data_e334f919f49c246fa3b0474a5792f786
#
_entry.id   e334f919f49c246fa3b0474a5792f786
#
_cell.length_a   1.000
_cell.length_b   1.000
_cell.length_c   1.000
_cell.angle_alpha   90.00
_cell.angle_beta   90.00
_cell.angle_gamma   90.00
#
_symmetry.space_group_name_H-M   'P 1'
#
loop_
_entity.id
_entity.type
_entity.pdbx_description
1 polymer ?
#
loop_
_entity_poly.entity_id
_entity_poly.type
_entity_poly.pdbx_seq_one_letter_code
_entity_poly.pdbx_strand_id
1 'polypeptide(L)'
;LEYRVIKKMMPDRPLDIEMTMSAHPMASDTLFGALSARAERIKDEEGGLPARLYTRCAIDDAERHEYFTRMGFDDFDGVELFVLNVPQDLSLRRRNYSPVGTKSIDVDLRTRTRREEFLLGLKEFGCVEHASEWLEERMRGPVFMAKAMYFGSDYVGSMLVTGTQAEAVLEMICVEQKWRGRGVASALVDEALVQLSKQQVPHIVARAVRRNASAMKFFKRSGFDWVRTEEYLLGRDM
;
A
#
# COMPACT_ATOMS: atom_id res chain seq x y z
N LEU A 1 -19.20 1.59 1.67
CA LEU A 1 -18.30 1.74 2.81
C LEU A 1 -17.47 0.49 2.98
N GLU A 2 -16.18 0.69 3.16
CA GLU A 2 -15.24 -0.34 3.59
C GLU A 2 -14.70 0.06 4.96
N TYR A 3 -14.43 -0.90 5.85
CA TYR A 3 -13.83 -0.59 7.14
C TYR A 3 -12.77 -1.60 7.56
N ARG A 4 -11.84 -1.15 8.39
CA ARG A 4 -10.73 -1.96 8.89
C ARG A 4 -10.48 -1.67 10.36
N VAL A 5 -10.21 -2.72 11.11
CA VAL A 5 -9.74 -2.59 12.49
C VAL A 5 -8.22 -2.61 12.50
N ILE A 6 -7.60 -1.46 12.81
CA ILE A 6 -6.15 -1.22 12.70
C ILE A 6 -5.48 -0.96 14.07
N LYS A 7 -5.95 -1.63 15.13
CA LYS A 7 -5.48 -1.45 16.51
C LYS A 7 -3.95 -1.42 16.66
N LYS A 8 -3.23 -2.24 15.89
CA LYS A 8 -1.76 -2.29 15.94
C LYS A 8 -1.08 -1.09 15.30
N MET A 9 -1.75 -0.42 14.37
CA MET A 9 -1.18 0.72 13.61
C MET A 9 -1.61 2.06 14.20
N MET A 10 -2.85 2.16 14.69
CA MET A 10 -3.47 3.38 15.22
C MET A 10 -4.26 3.04 16.49
N PRO A 11 -3.59 2.92 17.65
CA PRO A 11 -4.25 2.54 18.90
C PRO A 11 -5.31 3.56 19.35
N ASP A 12 -5.08 4.86 19.06
CA ASP A 12 -5.99 5.95 19.44
C ASP A 12 -7.25 6.03 18.56
N ARG A 13 -7.19 5.46 17.36
CA ARG A 13 -8.28 5.38 16.38
C ARG A 13 -8.22 4.04 15.68
N PRO A 14 -8.63 2.98 16.38
CA PRO A 14 -8.46 1.62 15.87
C PRO A 14 -9.43 1.24 14.75
N LEU A 15 -10.44 2.06 14.45
CA LEU A 15 -11.42 1.79 13.39
C LEU A 15 -11.32 2.84 12.28
N ASP A 16 -10.86 2.41 11.12
CA ASP A 16 -10.83 3.20 9.88
C ASP A 16 -12.03 2.81 9.00
N ILE A 17 -12.85 3.79 8.63
CA ILE A 17 -14.03 3.59 7.76
C ILE A 17 -13.83 4.43 6.50
N GLU A 18 -13.64 3.77 5.36
CA GLU A 18 -13.49 4.43 4.06
C GLU A 18 -14.85 4.61 3.38
N MET A 19 -15.15 5.84 3.01
CA MET A 19 -16.35 6.20 2.25
C MET A 19 -16.00 6.43 0.78
N THR A 20 -16.51 5.59 -0.09
CA THR A 20 -16.50 5.83 -1.53
C THR A 20 -17.91 6.26 -1.96
N MET A 21 -18.00 7.45 -2.56
CA MET A 21 -19.28 8.01 -2.98
C MET A 21 -19.18 8.49 -4.43
N SER A 22 -20.14 8.05 -5.25
CA SER A 22 -20.36 8.57 -6.61
C SER A 22 -21.86 8.78 -6.77
N ALA A 23 -22.28 10.04 -6.94
CA ALA A 23 -23.67 10.38 -7.08
C ALA A 23 -23.84 11.64 -7.96
N HIS A 24 -25.03 11.77 -8.55
CA HIS A 24 -25.41 13.04 -9.15
C HIS A 24 -25.43 14.15 -8.08
N PRO A 25 -25.01 15.41 -8.36
CA PRO A 25 -24.92 16.47 -7.37
C PRO A 25 -26.18 16.64 -6.50
N MET A 26 -27.37 16.53 -7.09
CA MET A 26 -28.64 16.63 -6.36
C MET A 26 -28.93 15.51 -5.36
N ALA A 27 -28.23 14.38 -5.47
CA ALA A 27 -28.38 13.22 -4.57
C ALA A 27 -27.23 13.10 -3.57
N SER A 28 -26.19 13.90 -3.70
CA SER A 28 -24.96 13.79 -2.93
C SER A 28 -25.18 13.92 -1.43
N ASP A 29 -25.94 14.91 -0.99
CA ASP A 29 -26.20 15.14 0.43
C ASP A 29 -27.05 14.02 1.06
N THR A 30 -28.03 13.51 0.32
CA THR A 30 -28.86 12.36 0.77
C THR A 30 -28.02 11.10 0.91
N LEU A 31 -27.16 10.81 -0.09
CA LEU A 31 -26.27 9.66 -0.06
C LEU A 31 -25.23 9.80 1.05
N PHE A 32 -24.64 10.99 1.21
CA PHE A 32 -23.70 11.28 2.29
C PHE A 32 -24.33 11.03 3.67
N GLY A 33 -25.55 11.50 3.89
CA GLY A 33 -26.29 11.25 5.14
C GLY A 33 -26.51 9.76 5.41
N ALA A 34 -26.93 9.00 4.39
CA ALA A 34 -27.13 7.55 4.51
C ALA A 34 -25.83 6.80 4.80
N LEU A 35 -24.73 7.16 4.13
CA LEU A 35 -23.41 6.57 4.36
C LEU A 35 -22.86 6.92 5.75
N SER A 36 -23.05 8.16 6.21
CA SER A 36 -22.67 8.60 7.56
C SER A 36 -23.44 7.82 8.63
N ALA A 37 -24.74 7.64 8.46
CA ALA A 37 -25.55 6.84 9.38
C ALA A 37 -25.13 5.34 9.39
N ARG A 38 -24.69 4.81 8.25
CA ARG A 38 -24.12 3.44 8.20
C ARG A 38 -22.78 3.36 8.91
N ALA A 39 -21.93 4.39 8.78
CA ALA A 39 -20.65 4.45 9.46
C ALA A 39 -20.82 4.46 11.00
N GLU A 40 -21.79 5.21 11.52
CA GLU A 40 -22.13 5.16 12.96
C GLU A 40 -22.56 3.75 13.40
N ARG A 41 -23.38 3.07 12.62
CA ARG A 41 -23.78 1.68 12.92
C ARG A 41 -22.58 0.73 12.92
N ILE A 42 -21.65 0.86 11.96
CA ILE A 42 -20.41 0.07 11.94
C ILE A 42 -19.61 0.30 13.23
N LYS A 43 -19.48 1.56 13.66
CA LYS A 43 -18.81 1.90 14.93
C LYS A 43 -19.47 1.23 16.12
N ASP A 44 -20.80 1.22 16.20
CA ASP A 44 -21.56 0.56 17.26
C ASP A 44 -21.38 -0.97 17.22
N GLU A 45 -21.45 -1.58 16.02
CA GLU A 45 -21.22 -3.01 15.78
C GLU A 45 -19.81 -3.45 16.24
N GLU A 46 -18.81 -2.56 16.08
CA GLU A 46 -17.41 -2.78 16.53
C GLU A 46 -17.18 -2.35 18.00
N GLY A 47 -18.23 -2.22 18.79
CA GLY A 47 -18.17 -1.95 20.23
C GLY A 47 -17.85 -0.51 20.60
N GLY A 48 -18.22 0.45 19.77
CA GLY A 48 -18.02 1.89 20.01
C GLY A 48 -16.57 2.33 19.98
N LEU A 49 -15.72 1.63 19.22
CA LEU A 49 -14.33 2.00 19.08
C LEU A 49 -14.19 3.41 18.50
N PRO A 50 -13.19 4.22 18.98
CA PRO A 50 -12.85 5.47 18.31
C PRO A 50 -12.57 5.22 16.84
N ALA A 51 -13.28 5.97 15.98
CA ALA A 51 -13.27 5.74 14.54
C ALA A 51 -12.92 7.01 13.78
N ARG A 52 -12.40 6.85 12.57
CA ARG A 52 -12.29 7.89 11.57
C ARG A 52 -13.08 7.49 10.34
N LEU A 53 -14.03 8.32 9.94
CA LEU A 53 -14.66 8.26 8.63
C LEU A 53 -13.84 9.10 7.66
N TYR A 54 -13.38 8.50 6.55
CA TYR A 54 -12.57 9.21 5.57
C TYR A 54 -12.94 8.84 4.13
N THR A 55 -12.51 9.68 3.21
CA THR A 55 -12.61 9.46 1.77
C THR A 55 -11.29 9.80 1.09
N ARG A 56 -11.07 9.23 -0.09
CA ARG A 56 -9.96 9.60 -0.98
C ARG A 56 -10.42 10.66 -1.96
N CYS A 57 -9.58 11.65 -2.16
CA CYS A 57 -9.81 12.73 -3.10
C CYS A 57 -8.55 12.92 -3.94
N ALA A 58 -8.65 12.77 -5.26
CA ALA A 58 -7.55 13.06 -6.16
C ALA A 58 -7.14 14.54 -6.03
N ILE A 59 -5.85 14.83 -6.16
CA ILE A 59 -5.32 16.18 -5.93
C ILE A 59 -5.91 17.23 -6.88
N ASP A 60 -6.35 16.80 -8.07
CA ASP A 60 -6.97 17.64 -9.10
C ASP A 60 -8.50 17.69 -9.02
N ASP A 61 -9.12 16.96 -8.10
CA ASP A 61 -10.58 16.98 -7.87
C ASP A 61 -10.97 18.03 -6.81
N ALA A 62 -10.85 19.30 -7.19
CA ALA A 62 -11.14 20.44 -6.30
C ALA A 62 -12.62 20.47 -5.85
N GLU A 63 -13.55 20.06 -6.74
CA GLU A 63 -14.99 20.05 -6.44
C GLU A 63 -15.30 19.04 -5.32
N ARG A 64 -14.73 17.84 -5.41
CA ARG A 64 -14.86 16.81 -4.39
C ARG A 64 -14.21 17.24 -3.07
N HIS A 65 -13.03 17.84 -3.14
CA HIS A 65 -12.33 18.36 -1.97
C HIS A 65 -13.19 19.41 -1.23
N GLU A 66 -13.72 20.40 -1.96
CA GLU A 66 -14.60 21.44 -1.39
C GLU A 66 -15.88 20.85 -0.79
N TYR A 67 -16.50 19.88 -1.50
CA TYR A 67 -17.69 19.19 -1.00
C TYR A 67 -17.44 18.53 0.37
N PHE A 68 -16.41 17.71 0.51
CA PHE A 68 -16.14 17.03 1.77
C PHE A 68 -15.68 17.97 2.87
N THR A 69 -14.91 19.02 2.54
CA THR A 69 -14.55 20.07 3.51
C THR A 69 -15.80 20.75 4.07
N ARG A 70 -16.78 21.08 3.21
CA ARG A 70 -18.07 21.65 3.64
C ARG A 70 -18.87 20.66 4.53
N MET A 71 -18.69 19.35 4.35
CA MET A 71 -19.29 18.30 5.18
C MET A 71 -18.52 18.03 6.48
N GLY A 72 -17.54 18.87 6.82
CA GLY A 72 -16.77 18.79 8.05
C GLY A 72 -15.62 17.76 8.04
N PHE A 73 -15.10 17.46 6.87
CA PHE A 73 -13.91 16.63 6.71
C PHE A 73 -12.67 17.53 6.62
N ASP A 74 -11.61 17.14 7.33
CA ASP A 74 -10.31 17.80 7.29
C ASP A 74 -9.31 16.98 6.46
N ASP A 75 -8.34 17.66 5.83
CA ASP A 75 -7.18 17.02 5.21
C ASP A 75 -6.25 16.52 6.33
N PHE A 76 -6.27 15.23 6.61
CA PHE A 76 -5.48 14.65 7.69
C PHE A 76 -4.31 13.81 7.22
N ASP A 77 -4.29 13.39 5.94
CA ASP A 77 -3.24 12.53 5.38
C ASP A 77 -3.23 12.63 3.85
N GLY A 78 -2.31 11.92 3.21
CA GLY A 78 -2.22 11.86 1.76
C GLY A 78 -1.50 10.60 1.27
N VAL A 79 -1.72 10.26 0.02
CA VAL A 79 -0.97 9.22 -0.69
C VAL A 79 0.16 9.88 -1.47
N GLU A 80 1.38 9.57 -1.07
CA GLU A 80 2.61 10.10 -1.68
C GLU A 80 3.14 9.16 -2.75
N LEU A 81 3.46 9.70 -3.92
CA LEU A 81 4.11 9.00 -5.01
C LEU A 81 5.62 9.16 -4.93
N PHE A 82 6.30 8.04 -5.03
CA PHE A 82 7.76 7.94 -5.11
C PHE A 82 8.18 7.27 -6.41
N VAL A 83 9.33 7.66 -6.94
CA VAL A 83 9.94 7.05 -8.12
C VAL A 83 11.39 6.68 -7.82
N LEU A 84 11.84 5.56 -8.33
CA LEU A 84 13.25 5.16 -8.35
C LEU A 84 13.63 4.77 -9.78
N ASN A 85 14.58 5.51 -10.37
CA ASN A 85 15.14 5.15 -11.66
C ASN A 85 15.93 3.84 -11.55
N VAL A 86 15.65 2.89 -12.44
CA VAL A 86 16.34 1.61 -12.50
C VAL A 86 17.73 1.83 -13.13
N PRO A 87 18.83 1.62 -12.39
CA PRO A 87 20.18 1.80 -12.93
C PRO A 87 20.44 0.82 -14.08
N GLN A 88 20.93 1.31 -15.19
CA GLN A 88 21.40 0.45 -16.29
C GLN A 88 22.68 -0.29 -15.90
N ASP A 89 23.56 0.36 -15.16
CA ASP A 89 24.74 -0.25 -14.54
C ASP A 89 24.54 -0.38 -13.02
N LEU A 90 24.23 -1.59 -12.61
CA LEU A 90 24.05 -1.93 -11.18
C LEU A 90 25.36 -2.02 -10.39
N SER A 91 26.52 -2.02 -11.06
CA SER A 91 27.83 -2.03 -10.39
C SER A 91 28.09 -0.74 -9.61
N LEU A 92 27.48 0.38 -10.05
CA LEU A 92 27.58 1.69 -9.42
C LEU A 92 26.67 1.82 -8.17
N ARG A 93 25.71 0.93 -8.00
CA ARG A 93 24.82 0.93 -6.83
C ARG A 93 25.40 0.05 -5.73
N ARG A 94 25.55 0.63 -4.53
CA ARG A 94 25.86 -0.18 -3.34
C ARG A 94 24.69 -1.15 -3.07
N ARG A 95 24.95 -2.43 -3.32
CA ARG A 95 23.93 -3.47 -3.06
C ARG A 95 23.74 -3.66 -1.56
N ASN A 96 22.47 -3.80 -1.16
CA ASN A 96 22.14 -4.25 0.18
C ASN A 96 22.07 -5.77 0.15
N TYR A 97 22.97 -6.41 0.89
CA TYR A 97 22.95 -7.85 1.00
C TYR A 97 21.81 -8.30 1.92
N SER A 98 21.19 -9.41 1.57
CA SER A 98 20.25 -10.08 2.46
C SER A 98 20.90 -10.34 3.82
N PRO A 99 20.17 -10.21 4.93
CA PRO A 99 20.70 -10.56 6.25
C PRO A 99 21.26 -11.99 6.25
N VAL A 100 22.36 -12.19 6.97
CA VAL A 100 23.04 -13.48 7.03
C VAL A 100 22.08 -14.59 7.45
N GLY A 101 22.08 -15.70 6.70
CA GLY A 101 21.23 -16.86 6.94
C GLY A 101 19.81 -16.72 6.36
N THR A 102 19.47 -15.59 5.73
CA THR A 102 18.19 -15.47 5.02
C THR A 102 18.30 -15.92 3.56
N LYS A 103 17.18 -16.40 3.02
CA LYS A 103 17.05 -16.81 1.62
C LYS A 103 15.79 -16.20 1.02
N SER A 104 15.92 -15.54 -0.12
CA SER A 104 14.78 -15.08 -0.93
C SER A 104 14.38 -16.16 -1.92
N ILE A 105 13.08 -16.34 -2.10
CA ILE A 105 12.48 -17.27 -3.06
C ILE A 105 11.37 -16.58 -3.85
N ASP A 106 11.16 -17.04 -5.08
CA ASP A 106 9.98 -16.65 -5.85
C ASP A 106 8.75 -17.39 -5.29
N VAL A 107 7.67 -16.63 -5.05
CA VAL A 107 6.42 -17.21 -4.52
C VAL A 107 5.66 -17.88 -5.66
N ASP A 108 5.32 -19.15 -5.50
CA ASP A 108 4.50 -19.87 -6.46
C ASP A 108 3.02 -19.50 -6.28
N LEU A 109 2.47 -18.73 -7.23
CA LEU A 109 1.10 -18.21 -7.23
C LEU A 109 0.21 -18.85 -8.31
N ARG A 110 0.59 -20.00 -8.86
CA ARG A 110 -0.13 -20.63 -9.97
C ARG A 110 -1.53 -21.11 -9.60
N THR A 111 -1.77 -21.45 -8.34
CA THR A 111 -3.09 -21.91 -7.90
C THR A 111 -3.84 -20.79 -7.17
N ARG A 112 -5.18 -20.80 -7.22
CA ARG A 112 -6.02 -19.86 -6.51
C ARG A 112 -5.74 -19.88 -5.01
N THR A 113 -5.65 -21.06 -4.40
CA THR A 113 -5.36 -21.23 -2.97
C THR A 113 -4.06 -20.52 -2.57
N ARG A 114 -2.97 -20.69 -3.34
CA ARG A 114 -1.69 -20.03 -3.04
C ARG A 114 -1.76 -18.52 -3.18
N ARG A 115 -2.55 -17.99 -4.12
CA ARG A 115 -2.80 -16.55 -4.24
C ARG A 115 -3.55 -16.02 -3.02
N GLU A 116 -4.58 -16.73 -2.58
CA GLU A 116 -5.38 -16.37 -1.40
C GLU A 116 -4.51 -16.41 -0.11
N GLU A 117 -3.69 -17.44 0.07
CA GLU A 117 -2.74 -17.55 1.18
C GLU A 117 -1.72 -16.39 1.18
N PHE A 118 -1.17 -16.06 0.02
CA PHE A 118 -0.23 -14.95 -0.11
C PHE A 118 -0.88 -13.61 0.23
N LEU A 119 -2.08 -13.34 -0.29
CA LEU A 119 -2.84 -12.12 0.00
C LEU A 119 -3.26 -12.05 1.47
N LEU A 120 -3.66 -13.17 2.07
CA LEU A 120 -3.98 -13.23 3.50
C LEU A 120 -2.77 -12.89 4.35
N GLY A 121 -1.59 -13.42 4.02
CA GLY A 121 -0.34 -13.06 4.68
C GLY A 121 -0.03 -11.56 4.58
N LEU A 122 -0.27 -10.94 3.43
CA LEU A 122 -0.08 -9.50 3.24
C LEU A 122 -1.08 -8.65 4.04
N LYS A 123 -2.33 -9.11 4.17
CA LYS A 123 -3.36 -8.45 4.98
C LYS A 123 -2.95 -8.33 6.46
N GLU A 124 -2.26 -9.33 7.01
CA GLU A 124 -1.75 -9.30 8.39
C GLU A 124 -0.75 -8.16 8.63
N PHE A 125 -0.10 -7.68 7.56
CA PHE A 125 0.81 -6.52 7.60
C PHE A 125 0.10 -5.19 7.33
N GLY A 126 -1.23 -5.16 7.24
CA GLY A 126 -2.01 -3.95 6.98
C GLY A 126 -1.98 -3.50 5.52
N CYS A 127 -1.58 -4.38 4.61
CA CYS A 127 -1.73 -4.11 3.17
C CYS A 127 -3.22 -4.15 2.77
N VAL A 128 -3.54 -3.41 1.71
CA VAL A 128 -4.91 -3.33 1.19
C VAL A 128 -5.42 -4.72 0.82
N GLU A 129 -6.68 -4.99 1.12
CA GLU A 129 -7.32 -6.24 0.76
C GLU A 129 -7.57 -6.29 -0.76
N HIS A 130 -6.92 -7.23 -1.42
CA HIS A 130 -7.14 -7.50 -2.85
C HIS A 130 -7.72 -8.90 -3.02
N ALA A 131 -8.59 -9.03 -4.01
CA ALA A 131 -9.11 -10.33 -4.40
C ALA A 131 -8.06 -11.15 -5.19
N SER A 132 -8.20 -12.47 -5.17
CA SER A 132 -7.33 -13.39 -5.93
C SER A 132 -7.31 -13.07 -7.42
N GLU A 133 -8.44 -12.63 -7.97
CA GLU A 133 -8.63 -12.23 -9.36
C GLU A 133 -7.77 -11.00 -9.73
N TRP A 134 -7.64 -10.03 -8.82
CA TRP A 134 -6.74 -8.89 -9.00
C TRP A 134 -5.29 -9.34 -9.17
N LEU A 135 -4.84 -10.26 -8.33
CA LEU A 135 -3.48 -10.79 -8.43
C LEU A 135 -3.27 -11.60 -9.72
N GLU A 136 -4.27 -12.39 -10.12
CA GLU A 136 -4.24 -13.15 -11.37
C GLU A 136 -4.15 -12.24 -12.60
N GLU A 137 -4.85 -11.11 -12.60
CA GLU A 137 -4.75 -10.12 -13.67
C GLU A 137 -3.33 -9.53 -13.72
N ARG A 138 -2.76 -9.16 -12.58
CA ARG A 138 -1.38 -8.62 -12.51
C ARG A 138 -0.33 -9.62 -12.99
N MET A 139 -0.52 -10.91 -12.73
CA MET A 139 0.37 -11.98 -13.21
C MET A 139 0.45 -12.09 -14.73
N ARG A 140 -0.54 -11.56 -15.46
CA ARG A 140 -0.54 -11.54 -16.95
C ARG A 140 0.30 -10.38 -17.51
N GLY A 141 0.68 -9.44 -16.68
CA GLY A 141 1.51 -8.30 -17.08
C GLY A 141 2.96 -8.69 -17.42
N PRO A 142 3.66 -7.89 -18.23
CA PRO A 142 5.04 -8.17 -18.61
C PRO A 142 6.03 -8.05 -17.45
N VAL A 143 5.68 -7.32 -16.39
CA VAL A 143 6.45 -7.21 -15.16
C VAL A 143 5.62 -7.82 -14.04
N PHE A 144 6.12 -8.91 -13.48
CA PHE A 144 5.53 -9.55 -12.30
C PHE A 144 6.63 -10.22 -11.46
N MET A 145 6.74 -9.84 -10.20
CA MET A 145 7.66 -10.43 -9.23
C MET A 145 6.98 -10.53 -7.87
N ALA A 146 6.76 -11.74 -7.39
CA ALA A 146 6.33 -12.02 -6.02
C ALA A 146 7.45 -12.77 -5.31
N LYS A 147 8.04 -12.16 -4.29
CA LYS A 147 9.16 -12.73 -3.54
C LYS A 147 8.84 -12.81 -2.06
N ALA A 148 9.32 -13.87 -1.42
CA ALA A 148 9.33 -14.01 0.02
C ALA A 148 10.74 -14.34 0.53
N MET A 149 11.08 -13.83 1.70
CA MET A 149 12.36 -14.07 2.35
C MET A 149 12.15 -14.85 3.63
N TYR A 150 13.00 -15.85 3.87
CA TYR A 150 12.95 -16.74 5.03
C TYR A 150 14.31 -16.83 5.72
N PHE A 151 14.28 -17.06 7.03
CA PHE A 151 15.43 -17.48 7.83
C PHE A 151 15.13 -18.89 8.38
N GLY A 152 15.76 -19.91 7.78
CA GLY A 152 15.30 -21.30 7.97
C GLY A 152 13.87 -21.45 7.48
N SER A 153 12.95 -21.84 8.37
CA SER A 153 11.50 -21.89 8.11
C SER A 153 10.73 -20.61 8.48
N ASP A 154 11.39 -19.68 9.17
CA ASP A 154 10.76 -18.46 9.67
C ASP A 154 10.55 -17.47 8.52
N TYR A 155 9.31 -17.02 8.34
CA TYR A 155 9.02 -15.91 7.42
C TYR A 155 9.65 -14.61 7.91
N VAL A 156 10.29 -13.88 7.00
CA VAL A 156 11.03 -12.64 7.28
C VAL A 156 10.37 -11.42 6.63
N GLY A 157 9.88 -11.59 5.42
CA GLY A 157 9.23 -10.53 4.67
C GLY A 157 8.91 -10.93 3.23
N SER A 158 8.18 -10.10 2.53
CA SER A 158 7.82 -10.32 1.13
C SER A 158 7.69 -9.03 0.35
N MET A 159 7.66 -9.15 -0.96
CA MET A 159 7.50 -8.06 -1.90
C MET A 159 6.68 -8.52 -3.10
N LEU A 160 5.83 -7.61 -3.60
CA LEU A 160 5.13 -7.74 -4.87
C LEU A 160 5.46 -6.54 -5.76
N VAL A 161 5.97 -6.80 -6.95
CA VAL A 161 6.18 -5.81 -8.01
C VAL A 161 5.43 -6.27 -9.25
N THR A 162 4.70 -5.34 -9.84
CA THR A 162 3.94 -5.54 -11.09
C THR A 162 4.25 -4.43 -12.07
N GLY A 163 3.69 -4.46 -13.28
CA GLY A 163 3.80 -3.31 -14.17
C GLY A 163 3.88 -3.66 -15.65
N THR A 164 4.39 -2.69 -16.39
CA THR A 164 4.59 -2.74 -17.84
C THR A 164 6.06 -2.58 -18.19
N GLN A 165 6.41 -2.63 -19.48
CA GLN A 165 7.76 -2.28 -19.95
C GLN A 165 8.11 -0.80 -19.72
N ALA A 166 7.11 0.07 -19.61
CA ALA A 166 7.33 1.50 -19.38
C ALA A 166 7.52 1.83 -17.90
N GLU A 167 6.88 1.10 -17.00
CA GLU A 167 6.87 1.40 -15.56
C GLU A 167 6.60 0.15 -14.73
N ALA A 168 7.39 -0.08 -13.71
CA ALA A 168 7.11 -1.04 -12.65
C ALA A 168 6.44 -0.36 -11.45
N VAL A 169 5.61 -1.10 -10.72
CA VAL A 169 4.94 -0.65 -9.51
C VAL A 169 5.34 -1.58 -8.36
N LEU A 170 5.91 -1.02 -7.30
CA LEU A 170 6.08 -1.72 -6.04
C LEU A 170 4.72 -1.68 -5.32
N GLU A 171 3.93 -2.72 -5.54
CA GLU A 171 2.58 -2.82 -4.98
C GLU A 171 2.62 -2.97 -3.46
N MET A 172 3.54 -3.81 -2.99
CA MET A 172 3.68 -4.13 -1.56
C MET A 172 5.10 -4.52 -1.20
N ILE A 173 5.52 -4.11 0.00
CA ILE A 173 6.73 -4.60 0.65
C ILE A 173 6.49 -4.70 2.16
N CYS A 174 6.61 -5.90 2.70
CA CYS A 174 6.30 -6.20 4.09
C CYS A 174 7.50 -6.85 4.76
N VAL A 175 7.78 -6.49 5.99
CA VAL A 175 8.85 -7.07 6.80
C VAL A 175 8.34 -7.35 8.21
N GLU A 176 8.55 -8.58 8.67
CA GLU A 176 8.25 -8.99 10.03
C GLU A 176 8.89 -8.05 11.06
N GLN A 177 8.16 -7.70 12.11
CA GLN A 177 8.58 -6.68 13.08
C GLN A 177 9.96 -6.97 13.66
N LYS A 178 10.24 -8.23 14.02
CA LYS A 178 11.55 -8.68 14.56
C LYS A 178 12.71 -8.55 13.57
N TRP A 179 12.41 -8.40 12.27
CA TRP A 179 13.40 -8.29 11.19
C TRP A 179 13.53 -6.88 10.61
N ARG A 180 12.73 -5.92 11.09
CA ARG A 180 12.82 -4.52 10.64
C ARG A 180 14.16 -3.90 11.03
N GLY A 181 14.62 -2.95 10.20
CA GLY A 181 15.92 -2.29 10.41
C GLY A 181 17.16 -3.12 10.06
N ARG A 182 16.99 -4.37 9.62
CA ARG A 182 18.10 -5.29 9.27
C ARG A 182 18.40 -5.38 7.77
N GLY A 183 17.85 -4.49 6.94
CA GLY A 183 18.12 -4.45 5.50
C GLY A 183 17.25 -5.35 4.63
N VAL A 184 16.27 -6.09 5.19
CA VAL A 184 15.41 -7.02 4.45
C VAL A 184 14.70 -6.35 3.28
N ALA A 185 13.97 -5.25 3.53
CA ALA A 185 13.26 -4.54 2.48
C ALA A 185 14.20 -4.00 1.39
N SER A 186 15.35 -3.46 1.80
CA SER A 186 16.36 -2.95 0.84
C SER A 186 16.93 -4.06 -0.03
N ALA A 187 17.17 -5.24 0.54
CA ALA A 187 17.66 -6.40 -0.22
C ALA A 187 16.62 -6.87 -1.25
N LEU A 188 15.33 -6.94 -0.86
CA LEU A 188 14.24 -7.29 -1.77
C LEU A 188 14.13 -6.27 -2.93
N VAL A 189 14.20 -4.97 -2.63
CA VAL A 189 14.19 -3.92 -3.67
C VAL A 189 15.40 -4.05 -4.60
N ASP A 190 16.60 -4.33 -4.08
CA ASP A 190 17.78 -4.53 -4.92
C ASP A 190 17.65 -5.76 -5.84
N GLU A 191 17.01 -6.84 -5.38
CA GLU A 191 16.68 -7.98 -6.24
C GLU A 191 15.71 -7.59 -7.36
N ALA A 192 14.67 -6.79 -7.04
CA ALA A 192 13.75 -6.26 -8.04
C ALA A 192 14.47 -5.40 -9.08
N LEU A 193 15.36 -4.49 -8.65
CA LEU A 193 16.13 -3.64 -9.56
C LEU A 193 17.01 -4.42 -10.50
N VAL A 194 17.63 -5.51 -10.01
CA VAL A 194 18.42 -6.43 -10.88
C VAL A 194 17.56 -7.02 -11.97
N GLN A 195 16.35 -7.43 -11.66
CA GLN A 195 15.44 -8.03 -12.63
C GLN A 195 14.88 -6.98 -13.61
N LEU A 196 14.46 -5.81 -13.09
CA LEU A 196 13.96 -4.70 -13.90
C LEU A 196 15.02 -4.15 -14.87
N SER A 197 16.27 -4.03 -14.42
CA SER A 197 17.39 -3.64 -15.29
C SER A 197 17.59 -4.63 -16.46
N LYS A 198 17.51 -5.94 -16.21
CA LYS A 198 17.57 -6.97 -17.27
C LYS A 198 16.41 -6.88 -18.25
N GLN A 199 15.24 -6.48 -17.77
CA GLN A 199 14.04 -6.28 -18.59
C GLN A 199 13.99 -4.89 -19.24
N GLN A 200 14.99 -4.03 -19.00
CA GLN A 200 15.07 -2.66 -19.50
C GLN A 200 13.89 -1.77 -19.07
N VAL A 201 13.29 -2.03 -17.93
CA VAL A 201 12.26 -1.18 -17.33
C VAL A 201 12.95 0.06 -16.75
N PRO A 202 12.55 1.28 -17.14
CA PRO A 202 13.31 2.49 -16.80
C PRO A 202 13.17 2.92 -15.34
N HIS A 203 12.03 2.68 -14.71
CA HIS A 203 11.78 3.12 -13.34
C HIS A 203 10.75 2.24 -12.64
N ILE A 204 10.78 2.31 -11.32
CA ILE A 204 9.80 1.69 -10.43
C ILE A 204 9.18 2.78 -9.56
N VAL A 205 7.85 2.79 -9.47
CA VAL A 205 7.09 3.68 -8.61
C VAL A 205 6.60 2.95 -7.37
N ALA A 206 6.39 3.71 -6.30
CA ALA A 206 5.82 3.22 -5.05
C ALA A 206 4.90 4.26 -4.45
N ARG A 207 3.89 3.82 -3.71
CA ARG A 207 2.94 4.67 -3.01
C ARG A 207 2.96 4.40 -1.52
N ALA A 208 2.84 5.44 -0.72
CA ALA A 208 2.68 5.32 0.72
C ALA A 208 1.79 6.42 1.27
N VAL A 209 0.99 6.09 2.27
CA VAL A 209 0.30 7.11 3.07
C VAL A 209 1.32 7.90 3.88
N ARG A 210 1.19 9.23 3.89
CA ARG A 210 2.12 10.18 4.53
C ARG A 210 2.37 9.85 6.00
N ARG A 211 1.33 9.47 6.75
CA ARG A 211 1.45 9.05 8.16
C ARG A 211 2.27 7.77 8.38
N ASN A 212 2.52 6.96 7.34
CA ASN A 212 3.42 5.81 7.45
C ASN A 212 4.89 6.24 7.43
N ALA A 213 5.35 6.82 8.55
CA ALA A 213 6.70 7.33 8.68
C ALA A 213 7.80 6.27 8.40
N SER A 214 7.50 4.99 8.63
CA SER A 214 8.43 3.90 8.33
C SER A 214 8.62 3.70 6.83
N ALA A 215 7.53 3.71 6.07
CA ALA A 215 7.58 3.61 4.60
C ALA A 215 8.24 4.86 3.99
N MET A 216 7.89 6.05 4.47
CA MET A 216 8.49 7.32 4.03
C MET A 216 10.01 7.33 4.22
N LYS A 217 10.50 6.92 5.40
CA LYS A 217 11.92 6.80 5.68
C LYS A 217 12.60 5.72 4.84
N PHE A 218 11.91 4.60 4.64
CA PHE A 218 12.42 3.50 3.83
C PHE A 218 12.61 3.92 2.38
N PHE A 219 11.62 4.52 1.72
CA PHE A 219 11.71 4.94 0.33
C PHE A 219 12.84 5.95 0.14
N LYS A 220 12.93 6.98 0.98
CA LYS A 220 14.01 7.96 0.93
C LYS A 220 15.40 7.32 1.07
N ARG A 221 15.57 6.37 2.01
CA ARG A 221 16.86 5.67 2.21
C ARG A 221 17.21 4.71 1.09
N SER A 222 16.20 4.15 0.42
CA SER A 222 16.37 3.23 -0.71
C SER A 222 16.61 3.95 -2.03
N GLY A 223 16.66 5.29 -2.02
CA GLY A 223 16.96 6.12 -3.19
C GLY A 223 15.73 6.43 -4.04
N PHE A 224 14.52 6.24 -3.51
CA PHE A 224 13.33 6.75 -4.15
C PHE A 224 13.22 8.25 -3.93
N ASP A 225 12.95 8.97 -5.01
CA ASP A 225 12.63 10.39 -4.99
C ASP A 225 11.13 10.57 -4.80
N TRP A 226 10.74 11.52 -3.94
CA TRP A 226 9.36 11.95 -3.83
C TRP A 226 8.98 12.77 -5.07
N VAL A 227 7.82 12.48 -5.65
CA VAL A 227 7.34 13.16 -6.86
C VAL A 227 6.24 14.16 -6.51
N ARG A 228 5.17 13.67 -5.88
CA ARG A 228 3.99 14.47 -5.54
C ARG A 228 3.08 13.72 -4.57
N THR A 229 2.16 14.44 -3.99
CA THR A 229 0.94 13.83 -3.44
C THR A 229 0.01 13.49 -4.60
N GLU A 230 -0.57 12.30 -4.62
CA GLU A 230 -1.56 11.87 -5.64
C GLU A 230 -2.99 12.03 -5.15
N GLU A 231 -3.21 11.77 -3.86
CA GLU A 231 -4.53 11.83 -3.24
C GLU A 231 -4.44 12.50 -1.87
N TYR A 232 -5.47 13.26 -1.53
CA TYR A 232 -5.76 13.66 -0.15
C TYR A 232 -6.63 12.60 0.52
N LEU A 233 -6.40 12.36 1.80
CA LEU A 233 -7.29 11.63 2.67
C LEU A 233 -8.03 12.65 3.53
N LEU A 234 -9.28 12.90 3.17
CA LEU A 234 -10.16 13.82 3.88
C LEU A 234 -10.99 13.02 4.87
N GLY A 235 -11.03 13.43 6.13
CA GLY A 235 -11.73 12.65 7.15
C GLY A 235 -12.15 13.45 8.37
N ARG A 236 -13.05 12.85 9.15
CA ARG A 236 -13.48 13.35 10.45
C ARG A 236 -13.48 12.24 11.48
N ASP A 237 -13.23 12.60 12.73
CA ASP A 237 -13.35 11.67 13.85
C ASP A 237 -14.82 11.42 14.19
N MET A 238 -15.11 10.22 14.68
CA MET A 238 -16.44 9.75 15.04
C MET A 238 -16.45 9.17 16.46
#